data_4c62449067c678ac5f5c008b14e6eb22
#
_entry.id   4c62449067c678ac5f5c008b14e6eb22
#
_cell.length_a   1.000
_cell.length_b   1.000
_cell.length_c   1.000
_cell.angle_alpha   90.00
_cell.angle_beta   90.00
_cell.angle_gamma   90.00
#
_symmetry.space_group_name_H-M   'P 1'
#
loop_
_entity.id
_entity.type
_entity.pdbx_description
1 polymer ?
#
loop_
_entity_poly.entity_id
_entity_poly.type
_entity_poly.pdbx_seq_one_letter_code
_entity_poly.pdbx_strand_id
1 'polypeptide(L)'
;LAAWALFRIGGMLPACLWLIAPATVFTMVGYTEAPFCAAAFWAWERARAGRWWAAALLAGLACTFRVSGLFLIGALAVLAVLGDGDEGRPMSQAARRRRLINVVNRLSTLLVPTAVLVAFVVWLHRLTGSWTAWSQAQTNGWRRGFTTPAETLRHTLPATHADTWRSLYGAGASGVAIVFRLELVSVALGVLVFVYCLIRRRWASASWVGIQVVAFSIGYWYMSVNRATLLWFPLFVALAEVTRGPSKPPGLVLLWRGIMGIVIAIDLAVMVWWGWRFFTGGWAS
;
A
#
# COMPACT_ATOMS: atom_id res chain seq x y z
N LEU A 1 12.27 -11.59 0.55
CA LEU A 1 12.15 -11.17 -0.86
C LEU A 1 11.62 -9.74 -0.97
N ALA A 2 10.51 -9.37 -0.26
CA ALA A 2 9.94 -8.01 -0.31
C ALA A 2 10.95 -6.95 0.14
N ALA A 3 11.60 -7.15 1.29
CA ALA A 3 12.63 -6.23 1.79
C ALA A 3 13.82 -6.09 0.83
N TRP A 4 14.18 -7.17 0.14
CA TRP A 4 15.24 -7.10 -0.88
C TRP A 4 14.82 -6.29 -2.11
N ALA A 5 13.58 -6.47 -2.59
CA ALA A 5 13.06 -5.62 -3.66
C ALA A 5 13.06 -4.14 -3.22
N LEU A 6 12.64 -3.86 -1.98
CA LEU A 6 12.64 -2.51 -1.43
C LEU A 6 14.05 -1.92 -1.28
N PHE A 7 15.02 -2.75 -0.89
CA PHE A 7 16.44 -2.37 -0.93
C PHE A 7 16.89 -1.96 -2.34
N ARG A 8 16.48 -2.69 -3.37
CA ARG A 8 16.75 -2.36 -4.78
C ARG A 8 16.05 -1.08 -5.24
N ILE A 9 14.87 -0.78 -4.69
CA ILE A 9 14.08 0.41 -5.04
C ILE A 9 14.64 1.67 -4.37
N GLY A 10 14.97 1.61 -3.08
CA GLY A 10 15.25 2.79 -2.25
C GLY A 10 16.48 2.70 -1.34
N GLY A 11 17.17 1.55 -1.30
CA GLY A 11 18.35 1.32 -0.46
C GLY A 11 18.02 0.68 0.90
N MET A 12 19.01 0.59 1.78
CA MET A 12 18.93 -0.15 3.05
C MET A 12 17.85 0.42 3.99
N LEU A 13 17.79 1.73 4.15
CA LEU A 13 16.91 2.35 5.15
C LEU A 13 15.42 2.09 4.90
N PRO A 14 14.86 2.24 3.68
CA PRO A 14 13.48 1.82 3.40
C PRO A 14 13.22 0.35 3.69
N ALA A 15 14.17 -0.53 3.37
CA ALA A 15 14.03 -1.96 3.63
C ALA A 15 13.97 -2.26 5.13
N CYS A 16 14.84 -1.63 5.94
CA CYS A 16 14.82 -1.77 7.39
C CYS A 16 13.53 -1.22 8.01
N LEU A 17 13.09 -0.01 7.59
CA LEU A 17 11.85 0.58 8.07
C LEU A 17 10.63 -0.30 7.76
N TRP A 18 10.61 -0.95 6.60
CA TRP A 18 9.53 -1.88 6.25
C TRP A 18 9.53 -3.13 7.13
N LEU A 19 10.72 -3.65 7.50
CA LEU A 19 10.83 -4.84 8.35
C LEU A 19 10.39 -4.59 9.80
N ILE A 20 10.49 -3.36 10.28
CA ILE A 20 10.08 -2.97 11.64
C ILE A 20 8.73 -2.24 11.67
N ALA A 21 8.02 -2.13 10.53
CA ALA A 21 6.74 -1.45 10.46
C ALA A 21 5.72 -2.06 11.45
N PRO A 22 4.81 -1.25 12.03
CA PRO A 22 3.87 -1.70 13.07
C PRO A 22 3.08 -2.95 12.69
N ALA A 23 2.63 -3.05 11.44
CA ALA A 23 1.85 -4.17 10.95
C ALA A 23 2.68 -5.37 10.46
N THR A 24 4.01 -5.40 10.71
CA THR A 24 4.91 -6.44 10.19
C THR A 24 4.54 -7.85 10.63
N VAL A 25 3.84 -8.04 11.75
CA VAL A 25 3.32 -9.35 12.17
C VAL A 25 2.55 -10.05 11.03
N PHE A 26 1.82 -9.31 10.19
CA PHE A 26 1.07 -9.87 9.06
C PHE A 26 1.96 -10.37 7.90
N THR A 27 3.26 -10.10 7.94
CA THR A 27 4.23 -10.67 7.00
C THR A 27 4.85 -11.97 7.50
N MET A 28 4.66 -12.30 8.79
CA MET A 28 5.25 -13.47 9.46
C MET A 28 4.24 -14.61 9.67
N VAL A 29 2.96 -14.31 9.50
CA VAL A 29 1.86 -15.26 9.68
C VAL A 29 1.22 -15.62 8.34
N GLY A 30 0.28 -16.58 8.30
CA GLY A 30 -0.36 -17.11 7.10
C GLY A 30 -1.28 -16.13 6.35
N TYR A 31 -0.94 -14.85 6.32
CA TYR A 31 -1.64 -13.81 5.58
C TYR A 31 -0.98 -13.55 4.22
N THR A 32 -1.71 -12.86 3.34
CA THR A 32 -1.28 -12.63 1.95
C THR A 32 -0.36 -11.42 1.77
N GLU A 33 -0.05 -10.67 2.82
CA GLU A 33 0.78 -9.47 2.76
C GLU A 33 2.21 -9.78 2.30
N ALA A 34 2.85 -10.78 2.89
CA ALA A 34 4.25 -11.11 2.55
C ALA A 34 4.43 -11.53 1.08
N PRO A 35 3.68 -12.52 0.55
CA PRO A 35 3.83 -12.92 -0.85
C PRO A 35 3.36 -11.83 -1.82
N PHE A 36 2.31 -11.08 -1.48
CA PHE A 36 1.88 -9.94 -2.30
C PHE A 36 2.96 -8.85 -2.39
N CYS A 37 3.49 -8.38 -1.25
CA CYS A 37 4.56 -7.37 -1.24
C CYS A 37 5.80 -7.85 -1.98
N ALA A 38 6.18 -9.12 -1.83
CA ALA A 38 7.30 -9.68 -2.57
C ALA A 38 7.07 -9.57 -4.08
N ALA A 39 5.94 -10.05 -4.58
CA ALA A 39 5.61 -10.01 -5.99
C ALA A 39 5.45 -8.56 -6.52
N ALA A 40 4.72 -7.71 -5.78
CA ALA A 40 4.43 -6.34 -6.19
C ALA A 40 5.69 -5.45 -6.22
N PHE A 41 6.55 -5.54 -5.21
CA PHE A 41 7.77 -4.72 -5.15
C PHE A 41 8.79 -5.14 -6.21
N TRP A 42 8.91 -6.44 -6.47
CA TRP A 42 9.72 -6.92 -7.58
C TRP A 42 9.12 -6.56 -8.94
N ALA A 43 7.79 -6.59 -9.12
CA ALA A 43 7.14 -6.12 -10.34
C ALA A 43 7.49 -4.65 -10.59
N TRP A 44 7.41 -3.81 -9.57
CA TRP A 44 7.78 -2.41 -9.65
C TRP A 44 9.25 -2.20 -10.02
N GLU A 45 10.15 -2.89 -9.34
CA GLU A 45 11.59 -2.80 -9.59
C GLU A 45 11.92 -3.25 -11.03
N ARG A 46 11.32 -4.34 -11.50
CA ARG A 46 11.51 -4.82 -12.88
C ARG A 46 10.97 -3.84 -13.92
N ALA A 47 9.82 -3.22 -13.67
CA ALA A 47 9.27 -2.20 -14.55
C ALA A 47 10.21 -0.98 -14.66
N ARG A 48 10.74 -0.50 -13.53
CA ARG A 48 11.73 0.59 -13.51
C ARG A 48 13.04 0.22 -14.23
N ALA A 49 13.44 -1.04 -14.12
CA ALA A 49 14.60 -1.57 -14.88
C ALA A 49 14.31 -1.80 -16.37
N GLY A 50 13.12 -1.43 -16.87
CA GLY A 50 12.71 -1.63 -18.25
C GLY A 50 12.31 -3.06 -18.63
N ARG A 51 12.28 -3.99 -17.66
CA ARG A 51 11.99 -5.42 -17.87
C ARG A 51 10.49 -5.69 -17.72
N TRP A 52 9.69 -5.14 -18.65
CA TRP A 52 8.23 -5.10 -18.53
C TRP A 52 7.55 -6.46 -18.53
N TRP A 53 8.05 -7.47 -19.27
CA TRP A 53 7.51 -8.83 -19.22
C TRP A 53 7.70 -9.48 -17.84
N ALA A 54 8.87 -9.32 -17.24
CA ALA A 54 9.09 -9.81 -15.87
C ALA A 54 8.21 -9.07 -14.86
N ALA A 55 8.03 -7.75 -15.04
CA ALA A 55 7.12 -6.96 -14.23
C ALA A 55 5.69 -7.45 -14.34
N ALA A 56 5.22 -7.75 -15.56
CA ALA A 56 3.87 -8.24 -15.82
C ALA A 56 3.61 -9.61 -15.21
N LEU A 57 4.55 -10.55 -15.30
CA LEU A 57 4.44 -11.88 -14.69
C LEU A 57 4.39 -11.78 -13.16
N LEU A 58 5.24 -10.93 -12.56
CA LEU A 58 5.26 -10.70 -11.12
C LEU A 58 3.99 -9.96 -10.65
N ALA A 59 3.46 -9.02 -11.44
CA ALA A 59 2.20 -8.36 -11.15
C ALA A 59 1.03 -9.36 -11.26
N GLY A 60 1.05 -10.28 -12.24
CA GLY A 60 0.12 -11.39 -12.33
C GLY A 60 0.16 -12.27 -11.09
N LEU A 61 1.36 -12.62 -10.62
CA LEU A 61 1.54 -13.35 -9.37
C LEU A 61 0.99 -12.56 -8.16
N ALA A 62 1.21 -11.25 -8.09
CA ALA A 62 0.61 -10.42 -7.04
C ALA A 62 -0.94 -10.48 -7.07
N CYS A 63 -1.54 -10.46 -8.27
CA CYS A 63 -2.98 -10.56 -8.45
C CYS A 63 -3.57 -11.88 -7.94
N THR A 64 -2.82 -12.98 -7.91
CA THR A 64 -3.30 -14.25 -7.33
C THR A 64 -3.40 -14.21 -5.82
N PHE A 65 -2.65 -13.34 -5.15
CA PHE A 65 -2.68 -13.22 -3.69
C PHE A 65 -3.75 -12.23 -3.20
N ARG A 66 -3.93 -11.12 -3.92
CA ARG A 66 -4.84 -10.03 -3.48
C ARG A 66 -5.44 -9.27 -4.66
N VAL A 67 -6.70 -8.90 -4.52
CA VAL A 67 -7.38 -7.98 -5.45
C VAL A 67 -6.68 -6.61 -5.54
N SER A 68 -5.91 -6.23 -4.53
CA SER A 68 -5.04 -5.04 -4.56
C SER A 68 -4.04 -5.05 -5.72
N GLY A 69 -3.82 -6.19 -6.39
CA GLY A 69 -3.10 -6.28 -7.67
C GLY A 69 -3.70 -5.40 -8.77
N LEU A 70 -5.01 -5.11 -8.73
CA LEU A 70 -5.65 -4.14 -9.62
C LEU A 70 -5.02 -2.74 -9.49
N PHE A 71 -4.72 -2.32 -8.25
CA PHE A 71 -4.06 -1.04 -7.98
C PHE A 71 -2.62 -1.02 -8.50
N LEU A 72 -1.93 -2.17 -8.42
CA LEU A 72 -0.61 -2.33 -8.99
C LEU A 72 -0.62 -2.18 -10.51
N ILE A 73 -1.59 -2.79 -11.19
CA ILE A 73 -1.76 -2.65 -12.66
C ILE A 73 -1.95 -1.17 -13.02
N GLY A 74 -2.84 -0.46 -12.31
CA GLY A 74 -3.07 0.97 -12.53
C GLY A 74 -1.79 1.80 -12.33
N ALA A 75 -1.05 1.56 -11.26
CA ALA A 75 0.19 2.27 -10.98
C ALA A 75 1.32 1.95 -12.00
N LEU A 76 1.42 0.69 -12.45
CA LEU A 76 2.34 0.30 -13.52
C LEU A 76 1.95 0.93 -14.86
N ALA A 77 0.65 1.09 -15.14
CA ALA A 77 0.19 1.79 -16.33
C ALA A 77 0.62 3.28 -16.30
N VAL A 78 0.47 3.94 -15.16
CA VAL A 78 0.98 5.32 -14.98
C VAL A 78 2.50 5.37 -15.17
N LEU A 79 3.24 4.40 -14.61
CA LEU A 79 4.69 4.29 -14.80
C LEU A 79 5.07 4.06 -16.28
N ALA A 80 4.29 3.28 -17.02
CA ALA A 80 4.51 3.01 -18.44
C ALA A 80 4.37 4.28 -19.30
N VAL A 81 3.36 5.11 -18.96
CA VAL A 81 3.04 6.33 -19.73
C VAL A 81 3.95 7.50 -19.36
N LEU A 82 4.09 7.78 -18.07
CA LEU A 82 4.77 8.97 -17.58
C LEU A 82 6.26 8.76 -17.29
N GLY A 83 6.68 7.52 -17.10
CA GLY A 83 8.05 7.23 -16.64
C GLY A 83 8.26 7.65 -15.19
N ASP A 84 9.51 7.72 -14.76
CA ASP A 84 9.91 8.04 -13.37
C ASP A 84 10.37 9.52 -13.23
N GLY A 85 9.76 10.44 -13.98
CA GLY A 85 10.01 11.88 -13.78
C GLY A 85 10.85 12.60 -14.84
N ASP A 86 10.99 12.04 -16.04
CA ASP A 86 11.77 12.67 -17.13
C ASP A 86 10.85 13.46 -18.09
N GLU A 87 10.16 14.48 -17.56
CA GLU A 87 9.26 15.32 -18.33
C GLU A 87 9.86 16.69 -18.59
N GLY A 88 9.97 17.07 -19.87
CA GLY A 88 10.19 18.47 -20.27
C GLY A 88 11.23 18.72 -21.34
N ARG A 89 11.90 17.72 -21.92
CA ARG A 89 12.82 17.96 -23.04
C ARG A 89 12.07 17.99 -24.38
N PRO A 90 12.30 18.98 -25.21
CA PRO A 90 11.74 18.99 -26.58
C PRO A 90 12.23 17.76 -27.36
N MET A 91 11.27 16.96 -27.84
CA MET A 91 11.56 15.72 -28.56
C MET A 91 11.25 15.87 -30.05
N SER A 92 12.10 15.30 -30.90
CA SER A 92 11.84 15.18 -32.34
C SER A 92 10.60 14.28 -32.60
N GLN A 93 10.01 14.40 -33.79
CA GLN A 93 8.87 13.54 -34.18
C GLN A 93 9.22 12.04 -34.12
N ALA A 94 10.43 11.67 -34.57
CA ALA A 94 10.90 10.29 -34.51
C ALA A 94 11.02 9.78 -33.05
N ALA A 95 11.50 10.61 -32.11
CA ALA A 95 11.58 10.29 -30.69
C ALA A 95 10.19 10.15 -30.07
N ARG A 96 9.23 11.00 -30.43
CA ARG A 96 7.83 10.88 -30.00
C ARG A 96 7.19 9.57 -30.47
N ARG A 97 7.40 9.18 -31.74
CA ARG A 97 6.87 7.92 -32.27
C ARG A 97 7.48 6.71 -31.56
N ARG A 98 8.81 6.71 -31.33
CA ARG A 98 9.48 5.65 -30.56
C ARG A 98 8.96 5.56 -29.12
N ARG A 99 8.76 6.71 -28.45
CA ARG A 99 8.17 6.77 -27.11
C ARG A 99 6.76 6.15 -27.10
N LEU A 100 5.92 6.50 -28.07
CA LEU A 100 4.56 5.97 -28.17
C LEU A 100 4.56 4.44 -28.35
N ILE A 101 5.38 3.91 -29.27
CA ILE A 101 5.53 2.46 -29.49
C ILE A 101 5.97 1.78 -28.18
N ASN A 102 6.94 2.35 -27.47
CA ASN A 102 7.41 1.80 -26.20
C ASN A 102 6.31 1.82 -25.12
N VAL A 103 5.52 2.88 -25.03
CA VAL A 103 4.38 2.97 -24.12
C VAL A 103 3.33 1.89 -24.44
N VAL A 104 2.96 1.76 -25.72
CA VAL A 104 2.01 0.73 -26.15
C VAL A 104 2.53 -0.67 -25.82
N ASN A 105 3.81 -0.96 -26.11
CA ASN A 105 4.43 -2.24 -25.78
C ASN A 105 4.48 -2.52 -24.28
N ARG A 106 4.71 -1.50 -23.44
CA ARG A 106 4.68 -1.63 -21.99
C ARG A 106 3.26 -1.90 -21.49
N LEU A 107 2.28 -1.14 -21.97
CA LEU A 107 0.88 -1.32 -21.61
C LEU A 107 0.34 -2.69 -22.05
N SER A 108 0.74 -3.20 -23.23
CA SER A 108 0.30 -4.51 -23.69
C SER A 108 0.76 -5.65 -22.75
N THR A 109 1.93 -5.52 -22.10
CA THR A 109 2.34 -6.53 -21.12
C THR A 109 1.42 -6.59 -19.91
N LEU A 110 0.75 -5.49 -19.56
CA LEU A 110 -0.18 -5.43 -18.44
C LEU A 110 -1.50 -6.21 -18.69
N LEU A 111 -1.73 -6.67 -19.92
CA LEU A 111 -2.80 -7.62 -20.21
C LEU A 111 -2.61 -8.94 -19.44
N VAL A 112 -1.37 -9.33 -19.13
CA VAL A 112 -1.08 -10.55 -18.35
C VAL A 112 -1.69 -10.49 -16.94
N PRO A 113 -1.35 -9.53 -16.06
CA PRO A 113 -1.97 -9.43 -14.75
C PRO A 113 -3.46 -9.12 -14.82
N THR A 114 -3.93 -8.39 -15.84
CA THR A 114 -5.35 -8.16 -16.07
C THR A 114 -6.09 -9.47 -16.36
N ALA A 115 -5.52 -10.33 -17.22
CA ALA A 115 -6.10 -11.64 -17.50
C ALA A 115 -6.20 -12.54 -16.26
N VAL A 116 -5.23 -12.44 -15.33
CA VAL A 116 -5.28 -13.18 -14.05
C VAL A 116 -6.48 -12.72 -13.20
N LEU A 117 -6.72 -11.41 -13.09
CA LEU A 117 -7.89 -10.89 -12.37
C LEU A 117 -9.20 -11.27 -13.04
N VAL A 118 -9.28 -11.18 -14.37
CA VAL A 118 -10.47 -11.59 -15.13
C VAL A 118 -10.73 -13.09 -14.93
N ALA A 119 -9.68 -13.92 -15.01
CA ALA A 119 -9.80 -15.36 -14.77
C ALA A 119 -10.33 -15.66 -13.36
N PHE A 120 -9.87 -14.92 -12.34
CA PHE A 120 -10.39 -15.04 -10.98
C PHE A 120 -11.88 -14.68 -10.89
N VAL A 121 -12.31 -13.58 -11.51
CA VAL A 121 -13.74 -13.17 -11.51
C VAL A 121 -14.60 -14.20 -12.24
N VAL A 122 -14.16 -14.70 -13.40
CA VAL A 122 -14.85 -15.74 -14.15
C VAL A 122 -14.94 -17.05 -13.36
N TRP A 123 -13.84 -17.45 -12.72
CA TRP A 123 -13.81 -18.64 -11.86
C TRP A 123 -14.79 -18.50 -10.70
N LEU A 124 -14.80 -17.35 -10.02
CA LEU A 124 -15.72 -17.09 -8.92
C LEU A 124 -17.19 -17.11 -9.38
N HIS A 125 -17.47 -16.52 -10.55
CA HIS A 125 -18.80 -16.58 -11.15
C HIS A 125 -19.22 -18.01 -11.45
N ARG A 126 -18.34 -18.84 -12.01
CA ARG A 126 -18.64 -20.25 -12.27
C ARG A 126 -18.96 -21.05 -11.00
N LEU A 127 -18.31 -20.72 -9.88
CA LEU A 127 -18.56 -21.37 -8.60
C LEU A 127 -19.86 -20.92 -7.92
N THR A 128 -20.23 -19.65 -8.07
CA THR A 128 -21.30 -19.03 -7.27
C THR A 128 -22.54 -18.64 -8.06
N GLY A 129 -22.45 -18.63 -9.39
CA GLY A 129 -23.50 -18.09 -10.27
C GLY A 129 -23.62 -16.57 -10.25
N SER A 130 -22.79 -15.83 -9.49
CA SER A 130 -22.90 -14.40 -9.30
C SER A 130 -21.63 -13.66 -9.72
N TRP A 131 -21.77 -12.63 -10.57
CA TRP A 131 -20.68 -11.72 -10.93
C TRP A 131 -20.28 -10.79 -9.78
N THR A 132 -21.13 -10.62 -8.79
CA THR A 132 -20.91 -9.78 -7.61
C THR A 132 -20.51 -10.58 -6.38
N ALA A 133 -20.20 -11.85 -6.50
CA ALA A 133 -19.89 -12.76 -5.40
C ALA A 133 -18.77 -12.21 -4.49
N TRP A 134 -17.70 -11.64 -5.08
CA TRP A 134 -16.63 -11.05 -4.31
C TRP A 134 -17.10 -9.85 -3.47
N SER A 135 -17.86 -8.93 -4.06
CA SER A 135 -18.37 -7.75 -3.33
C SER A 135 -19.40 -8.15 -2.26
N GLN A 136 -20.25 -9.13 -2.55
CA GLN A 136 -21.18 -9.69 -1.56
C GLN A 136 -20.44 -10.30 -0.38
N ALA A 137 -19.38 -11.08 -0.63
CA ALA A 137 -18.53 -11.63 0.43
C ALA A 137 -17.88 -10.51 1.28
N GLN A 138 -17.42 -9.42 0.66
CA GLN A 138 -16.87 -8.27 1.39
C GLN A 138 -17.93 -7.56 2.25
N THR A 139 -19.15 -7.40 1.71
CA THR A 139 -20.26 -6.78 2.44
C THR A 139 -20.69 -7.63 3.63
N ASN A 140 -20.89 -8.94 3.41
CA ASN A 140 -21.38 -9.86 4.42
C ASN A 140 -20.34 -10.17 5.51
N GLY A 141 -19.06 -10.34 5.10
CA GLY A 141 -17.99 -10.68 6.03
C GLY A 141 -17.41 -9.48 6.79
N TRP A 142 -17.33 -8.32 6.13
CA TRP A 142 -16.58 -7.17 6.65
C TRP A 142 -17.37 -5.87 6.67
N ARG A 143 -18.67 -5.90 6.36
CA ARG A 143 -19.53 -4.72 6.20
C ARG A 143 -18.93 -3.68 5.25
N ARG A 144 -18.29 -4.14 4.16
CA ARG A 144 -17.71 -3.25 3.15
C ARG A 144 -18.76 -2.95 2.09
N GLY A 145 -19.42 -1.80 2.21
CA GLY A 145 -20.31 -1.22 1.22
C GLY A 145 -19.72 0.08 0.68
N PHE A 146 -20.10 0.47 -0.54
CA PHE A 146 -19.69 1.77 -1.08
C PHE A 146 -20.40 2.90 -0.37
N THR A 147 -19.62 3.84 0.15
CA THR A 147 -20.10 5.09 0.79
C THR A 147 -19.24 6.27 0.35
N THR A 148 -19.63 7.47 0.73
CA THR A 148 -18.79 8.65 0.54
C THR A 148 -17.66 8.71 1.56
N PRO A 149 -16.53 9.39 1.28
CA PRO A 149 -15.44 9.55 2.24
C PRO A 149 -15.88 10.15 3.58
N ALA A 150 -16.85 11.09 3.54
CA ALA A 150 -17.40 11.69 4.74
C ALA A 150 -18.20 10.69 5.60
N GLU A 151 -18.95 9.80 4.95
CA GLU A 151 -19.69 8.73 5.63
C GLU A 151 -18.74 7.67 6.16
N THR A 152 -17.72 7.28 5.40
CA THR A 152 -16.68 6.34 5.87
C THR A 152 -16.04 6.85 7.17
N LEU A 153 -15.70 8.14 7.22
CA LEU A 153 -15.16 8.76 8.44
C LEU A 153 -16.21 8.74 9.57
N ARG A 154 -17.45 9.13 9.28
CA ARG A 154 -18.54 9.17 10.25
C ARG A 154 -18.82 7.80 10.87
N HIS A 155 -18.78 6.72 10.07
CA HIS A 155 -18.94 5.36 10.56
C HIS A 155 -17.73 4.86 11.35
N THR A 156 -16.52 5.37 11.06
CA THR A 156 -15.29 4.97 11.75
C THR A 156 -15.13 5.65 13.10
N LEU A 157 -15.55 6.92 13.24
CA LEU A 157 -15.36 7.68 14.48
C LEU A 157 -15.92 6.98 15.74
N PRO A 158 -17.16 6.44 15.77
CA PRO A 158 -17.65 5.68 16.93
C PRO A 158 -16.77 4.48 17.25
N ALA A 159 -16.20 3.80 16.25
CA ALA A 159 -15.33 2.64 16.45
C ALA A 159 -14.00 2.98 17.16
N THR A 160 -13.62 4.25 17.24
CA THR A 160 -12.43 4.71 17.98
C THR A 160 -12.66 4.79 19.50
N HIS A 161 -13.88 4.54 19.97
CA HIS A 161 -14.26 4.57 21.39
C HIS A 161 -14.45 3.15 21.94
N ALA A 162 -13.88 2.88 23.11
CA ALA A 162 -13.94 1.55 23.74
C ALA A 162 -15.37 1.12 24.08
N ASP A 163 -16.26 2.06 24.40
CA ASP A 163 -17.64 1.78 24.74
C ASP A 163 -18.41 1.10 23.61
N THR A 164 -18.11 1.44 22.36
CA THR A 164 -18.68 0.80 21.16
C THR A 164 -18.43 -0.72 21.14
N TRP A 165 -17.31 -1.17 21.71
CA TRP A 165 -16.84 -2.55 21.64
C TRP A 165 -17.01 -3.33 22.93
N ARG A 166 -17.44 -2.67 24.03
CA ARG A 166 -17.47 -3.27 25.36
C ARG A 166 -18.37 -4.51 25.44
N SER A 167 -19.51 -4.50 24.74
CA SER A 167 -20.44 -5.64 24.71
C SER A 167 -19.88 -6.86 23.96
N LEU A 168 -19.00 -6.63 22.96
CA LEU A 168 -18.45 -7.71 22.13
C LEU A 168 -17.10 -8.23 22.64
N TYR A 169 -16.26 -7.34 23.18
CA TYR A 169 -14.86 -7.65 23.52
C TYR A 169 -14.52 -7.46 25.01
N GLY A 170 -15.47 -7.05 25.85
CA GLY A 170 -15.24 -6.87 27.29
C GLY A 170 -14.00 -6.02 27.59
N ALA A 171 -13.05 -6.58 28.34
CA ALA A 171 -11.78 -5.92 28.66
C ALA A 171 -10.90 -5.64 27.42
N GLY A 172 -11.09 -6.37 26.33
CA GLY A 172 -10.36 -6.18 25.08
C GLY A 172 -10.82 -4.97 24.23
N ALA A 173 -11.94 -4.33 24.62
CA ALA A 173 -12.58 -3.22 23.88
C ALA A 173 -11.65 -2.03 23.63
N SER A 174 -10.85 -1.65 24.63
CA SER A 174 -9.86 -0.56 24.50
C SER A 174 -8.84 -0.83 23.41
N GLY A 175 -8.38 -2.07 23.29
CA GLY A 175 -7.44 -2.44 22.24
C GLY A 175 -8.07 -2.39 20.84
N VAL A 176 -9.35 -2.75 20.66
CA VAL A 176 -10.05 -2.59 19.37
C VAL A 176 -10.17 -1.12 19.02
N ALA A 177 -10.54 -0.27 19.98
CA ALA A 177 -10.62 1.18 19.78
C ALA A 177 -9.27 1.79 19.37
N ILE A 178 -8.15 1.33 19.96
CA ILE A 178 -6.80 1.76 19.56
C ILE A 178 -6.52 1.37 18.10
N VAL A 179 -6.85 0.15 17.68
CA VAL A 179 -6.67 -0.27 16.28
C VAL A 179 -7.42 0.67 15.33
N PHE A 180 -8.68 1.05 15.63
CA PHE A 180 -9.43 1.98 14.78
C PHE A 180 -8.86 3.41 14.81
N ARG A 181 -8.28 3.87 15.92
CA ARG A 181 -7.53 5.14 15.94
C ARG A 181 -6.31 5.08 15.02
N LEU A 182 -5.58 3.97 15.02
CA LEU A 182 -4.44 3.76 14.14
C LEU A 182 -4.87 3.63 12.65
N GLU A 183 -6.09 3.13 12.36
CA GLU A 183 -6.64 3.17 10.99
C GLU A 183 -6.73 4.63 10.47
N LEU A 184 -7.23 5.56 11.29
CA LEU A 184 -7.29 6.98 10.93
C LEU A 184 -5.90 7.60 10.73
N VAL A 185 -4.94 7.24 11.59
CA VAL A 185 -3.53 7.66 11.44
C VAL A 185 -2.96 7.13 10.13
N SER A 186 -3.23 5.86 9.80
CA SER A 186 -2.75 5.25 8.56
C SER A 186 -3.34 5.90 7.32
N VAL A 187 -4.63 6.27 7.33
CA VAL A 187 -5.25 7.03 6.22
C VAL A 187 -4.58 8.39 6.07
N ALA A 188 -4.41 9.15 7.17
CA ALA A 188 -3.74 10.44 7.15
C ALA A 188 -2.30 10.31 6.62
N LEU A 189 -1.56 9.30 7.05
CA LEU A 189 -0.22 8.99 6.55
C LEU A 189 -0.24 8.68 5.05
N GLY A 190 -1.22 7.90 4.56
CA GLY A 190 -1.39 7.62 3.14
C GLY A 190 -1.63 8.89 2.32
N VAL A 191 -2.47 9.81 2.81
CA VAL A 191 -2.69 11.12 2.17
C VAL A 191 -1.40 11.94 2.14
N LEU A 192 -0.65 11.99 3.25
CA LEU A 192 0.63 12.70 3.31
C LEU A 192 1.66 12.15 2.31
N VAL A 193 1.77 10.82 2.21
CA VAL A 193 2.67 10.16 1.25
C VAL A 193 2.23 10.44 -0.18
N PHE A 194 0.93 10.39 -0.45
CA PHE A 194 0.37 10.73 -1.76
C PHE A 194 0.74 12.17 -2.16
N VAL A 195 0.48 13.14 -1.29
CA VAL A 195 0.82 14.55 -1.52
C VAL A 195 2.33 14.73 -1.69
N TYR A 196 3.14 14.09 -0.84
CA TYR A 196 4.60 14.10 -0.97
C TYR A 196 5.05 13.61 -2.35
N CYS A 197 4.50 12.48 -2.82
CA CYS A 197 4.82 11.94 -4.14
C CYS A 197 4.40 12.90 -5.27
N LEU A 198 3.25 13.59 -5.15
CA LEU A 198 2.80 14.61 -6.10
C LEU A 198 3.77 15.79 -6.16
N ILE A 199 4.17 16.34 -5.00
CA ILE A 199 5.14 17.45 -4.91
C ILE A 199 6.48 17.05 -5.53
N ARG A 200 6.90 15.79 -5.34
CA ARG A 200 8.12 15.23 -5.92
C ARG A 200 7.96 14.78 -7.37
N ARG A 201 6.80 14.99 -7.98
CA ARG A 201 6.43 14.58 -9.36
C ARG A 201 6.61 13.07 -9.61
N ARG A 202 6.46 12.24 -8.58
CA ARG A 202 6.51 10.78 -8.66
C ARG A 202 5.12 10.22 -8.93
N TRP A 203 4.59 10.50 -10.11
CA TRP A 203 3.20 10.23 -10.48
C TRP A 203 2.79 8.78 -10.29
N ALA A 204 3.64 7.84 -10.69
CA ALA A 204 3.37 6.42 -10.53
C ALA A 204 3.33 5.98 -9.07
N SER A 205 4.24 6.47 -8.22
CA SER A 205 4.22 6.24 -6.77
C SER A 205 3.00 6.89 -6.11
N ALA A 206 2.65 8.10 -6.56
CA ALA A 206 1.43 8.79 -6.11
C ALA A 206 0.18 7.98 -6.46
N SER A 207 0.07 7.49 -7.70
CA SER A 207 -1.08 6.68 -8.12
C SER A 207 -1.17 5.37 -7.32
N TRP A 208 -0.04 4.71 -7.01
CA TRP A 208 -0.01 3.50 -6.20
C TRP A 208 -0.62 3.69 -4.81
N VAL A 209 -0.24 4.75 -4.11
CA VAL A 209 -0.79 5.06 -2.77
C VAL A 209 -2.18 5.68 -2.88
N GLY A 210 -2.36 6.64 -3.79
CA GLY A 210 -3.59 7.41 -3.92
C GLY A 210 -4.80 6.54 -4.26
N ILE A 211 -4.68 5.61 -5.21
CA ILE A 211 -5.78 4.69 -5.56
C ILE A 211 -6.18 3.85 -4.34
N GLN A 212 -5.22 3.37 -3.55
CA GLN A 212 -5.51 2.58 -2.35
C GLN A 212 -6.18 3.43 -1.26
N VAL A 213 -5.67 4.65 -1.01
CA VAL A 213 -6.31 5.58 -0.06
C VAL A 213 -7.75 5.88 -0.47
N VAL A 214 -7.99 6.17 -1.76
CA VAL A 214 -9.35 6.37 -2.28
C VAL A 214 -10.20 5.12 -2.07
N ALA A 215 -9.70 3.92 -2.42
CA ALA A 215 -10.44 2.68 -2.26
C ALA A 215 -10.85 2.41 -0.81
N PHE A 216 -9.99 2.72 0.16
CA PHE A 216 -10.35 2.63 1.59
C PHE A 216 -11.31 3.75 2.02
N SER A 217 -11.24 4.93 1.41
CA SER A 217 -12.08 6.07 1.77
C SER A 217 -13.51 6.01 1.22
N ILE A 218 -13.80 5.07 0.33
CA ILE A 218 -15.14 4.82 -0.20
C ILE A 218 -15.78 3.53 0.31
N GLY A 219 -15.16 2.88 1.31
CA GLY A 219 -15.73 1.75 2.03
C GLY A 219 -16.62 2.20 3.19
N TYR A 220 -17.39 1.29 3.78
CA TYR A 220 -18.28 1.62 4.92
C TYR A 220 -17.52 2.28 6.10
N TRP A 221 -16.36 1.77 6.43
CA TRP A 221 -15.45 2.30 7.46
C TRP A 221 -13.99 2.04 7.08
N TYR A 222 -13.07 2.74 7.74
CA TYR A 222 -11.66 2.45 7.62
C TYR A 222 -11.32 1.18 8.39
N MET A 223 -11.02 0.11 7.67
CA MET A 223 -10.60 -1.17 8.24
C MET A 223 -9.53 -1.83 7.38
N SER A 224 -8.49 -2.33 8.04
CA SER A 224 -7.31 -2.94 7.42
C SER A 224 -6.41 -1.95 6.64
N VAL A 225 -6.55 -0.64 6.84
CA VAL A 225 -5.64 0.37 6.28
C VAL A 225 -4.26 0.24 6.95
N ASN A 226 -4.24 -0.05 8.27
CA ASN A 226 -3.02 -0.33 9.00
C ASN A 226 -2.16 -1.39 8.31
N ARG A 227 -2.77 -2.49 7.84
CA ARG A 227 -2.11 -3.56 7.09
C ARG A 227 -1.72 -3.12 5.68
N ALA A 228 -2.54 -2.27 5.06
CA ALA A 228 -2.27 -1.75 3.73
C ALA A 228 -1.03 -0.84 3.70
N THR A 229 -0.62 -0.25 4.82
CA THR A 229 0.63 0.53 4.90
C THR A 229 1.85 -0.31 4.49
N LEU A 230 1.84 -1.62 4.73
CA LEU A 230 2.90 -2.54 4.27
C LEU A 230 3.05 -2.59 2.75
N LEU A 231 1.95 -2.37 2.02
CA LEU A 231 1.93 -2.37 0.56
C LEU A 231 2.49 -1.06 -0.02
N TRP A 232 2.52 0.00 0.77
CA TRP A 232 2.91 1.34 0.32
C TRP A 232 4.44 1.53 0.39
N PHE A 233 5.19 0.82 -0.48
CA PHE A 233 6.65 1.02 -0.52
C PHE A 233 7.06 2.50 -0.67
N PRO A 234 6.29 3.42 -1.34
CA PRO A 234 6.63 4.83 -1.38
C PRO A 234 6.66 5.50 -0.01
N LEU A 235 5.89 5.00 0.98
CA LEU A 235 5.95 5.46 2.37
C LEU A 235 7.37 5.30 2.93
N PHE A 236 7.94 4.10 2.81
CA PHE A 236 9.25 3.78 3.37
C PHE A 236 10.38 4.52 2.64
N VAL A 237 10.23 4.71 1.32
CA VAL A 237 11.15 5.53 0.52
C VAL A 237 11.06 7.00 0.95
N ALA A 238 9.85 7.54 1.12
CA ALA A 238 9.65 8.93 1.56
C ALA A 238 10.22 9.16 2.97
N LEU A 239 9.95 8.25 3.91
CA LEU A 239 10.52 8.31 5.26
C LEU A 239 12.05 8.32 5.21
N ALA A 240 12.66 7.43 4.43
CA ALA A 240 14.11 7.37 4.29
C ALA A 240 14.70 8.64 3.65
N GLU A 241 14.00 9.29 2.74
CA GLU A 241 14.44 10.55 2.13
C GLU A 241 14.32 11.72 3.10
N VAL A 242 13.20 11.78 3.84
CA VAL A 242 12.99 12.80 4.88
C VAL A 242 14.06 12.68 5.97
N THR A 243 14.46 11.47 6.35
CA THR A 243 15.52 11.26 7.36
C THR A 243 16.89 11.68 6.86
N ARG A 244 17.21 11.48 5.59
CA ARG A 244 18.49 11.88 5.02
C ARG A 244 18.65 13.42 4.94
N GLY A 245 17.54 14.14 4.73
CA GLY A 245 17.46 15.61 4.76
C GLY A 245 18.42 16.36 3.82
N PRO A 246 18.20 17.63 3.51
CA PRO A 246 19.22 18.49 2.90
C PRO A 246 20.34 18.75 3.92
N SER A 247 21.52 19.18 3.43
CA SER A 247 22.65 19.59 4.26
C SER A 247 22.20 20.64 5.31
N LYS A 248 22.05 20.20 6.54
CA LYS A 248 21.57 21.02 7.67
C LYS A 248 22.74 21.39 8.57
N PRO A 249 22.66 22.52 9.29
CA PRO A 249 23.63 22.85 10.33
C PRO A 249 23.76 21.70 11.36
N PRO A 250 24.95 21.44 11.91
CA PRO A 250 25.20 20.30 12.82
C PRO A 250 24.22 20.16 13.98
N GLY A 251 23.80 21.26 14.60
CA GLY A 251 22.81 21.22 15.70
C GLY A 251 21.43 20.73 15.25
N LEU A 252 20.97 21.12 14.05
CA LEU A 252 19.71 20.64 13.49
C LEU A 252 19.79 19.16 13.07
N VAL A 253 20.96 18.68 12.67
CA VAL A 253 21.16 17.25 12.37
C VAL A 253 21.01 16.41 13.63
N LEU A 254 21.57 16.85 14.76
CA LEU A 254 21.48 16.14 16.03
C LEU A 254 20.03 16.09 16.54
N LEU A 255 19.34 17.23 16.53
CA LEU A 255 17.91 17.30 16.89
C LEU A 255 17.08 16.37 16.01
N TRP A 256 17.31 16.40 14.69
CA TRP A 256 16.59 15.57 13.75
C TRP A 256 16.85 14.07 13.98
N ARG A 257 18.09 13.67 14.26
CA ARG A 257 18.42 12.27 14.63
C ARG A 257 17.73 11.85 15.91
N GLY A 258 17.65 12.74 16.91
CA GLY A 258 16.90 12.50 18.13
C GLY A 258 15.41 12.26 17.88
N ILE A 259 14.76 13.12 17.08
CA ILE A 259 13.35 12.97 16.69
C ILE A 259 13.14 11.64 15.95
N MET A 260 14.00 11.29 14.99
CA MET A 260 13.88 10.04 14.25
C MET A 260 14.12 8.81 15.15
N GLY A 261 15.02 8.91 16.14
CA GLY A 261 15.20 7.87 17.15
C GLY A 261 13.93 7.62 17.96
N ILE A 262 13.25 8.69 18.38
CA ILE A 262 11.97 8.60 19.09
C ILE A 262 10.88 7.98 18.18
N VAL A 263 10.77 8.42 16.93
CA VAL A 263 9.81 7.87 15.97
C VAL A 263 10.02 6.37 15.77
N ILE A 264 11.27 5.93 15.59
CA ILE A 264 11.60 4.50 15.46
C ILE A 264 11.29 3.74 16.74
N ALA A 265 11.55 4.29 17.92
CA ALA A 265 11.23 3.66 19.19
C ALA A 265 9.72 3.48 19.37
N ILE A 266 8.91 4.48 19.00
CA ILE A 266 7.45 4.41 19.03
C ILE A 266 6.98 3.34 18.01
N ASP A 267 7.53 3.33 16.82
CA ASP A 267 7.20 2.37 15.76
C ASP A 267 7.45 0.93 16.22
N LEU A 268 8.62 0.68 16.81
CA LEU A 268 8.96 -0.63 17.41
C LEU A 268 8.02 -0.99 18.57
N ALA A 269 7.69 -0.06 19.43
CA ALA A 269 6.76 -0.31 20.54
C ALA A 269 5.37 -0.70 20.02
N VAL A 270 4.87 0.00 18.99
CA VAL A 270 3.60 -0.33 18.33
C VAL A 270 3.68 -1.67 17.62
N MET A 271 4.77 -1.99 16.95
CA MET A 271 5.00 -3.29 16.31
C MET A 271 4.94 -4.44 17.34
N VAL A 272 5.65 -4.30 18.47
CA VAL A 272 5.64 -5.30 19.55
C VAL A 272 4.25 -5.45 20.15
N TRP A 273 3.57 -4.34 20.44
CA TRP A 273 2.20 -4.34 20.95
C TRP A 273 1.23 -5.03 19.98
N TRP A 274 1.38 -4.77 18.66
CA TRP A 274 0.53 -5.38 17.63
C TRP A 274 0.76 -6.88 17.50
N GLY A 275 2.04 -7.31 17.50
CA GLY A 275 2.42 -8.72 17.51
C GLY A 275 1.87 -9.44 18.73
N TRP A 276 2.07 -8.86 19.93
CA TRP A 276 1.52 -9.40 21.18
C TRP A 276 -0.01 -9.55 21.11
N ARG A 277 -0.70 -8.50 20.67
CA ARG A 277 -2.15 -8.50 20.54
C ARG A 277 -2.63 -9.59 19.57
N PHE A 278 -1.96 -9.75 18.44
CA PHE A 278 -2.28 -10.75 17.43
C PHE A 278 -2.12 -12.17 18.01
N PHE A 279 -0.99 -12.48 18.64
CA PHE A 279 -0.68 -13.81 19.17
C PHE A 279 -1.46 -14.16 20.44
N THR A 280 -2.02 -13.18 21.15
CA THR A 280 -2.91 -13.41 22.30
C THR A 280 -4.39 -13.49 21.91
N GLY A 281 -4.71 -13.53 20.60
CA GLY A 281 -6.08 -13.65 20.10
C GLY A 281 -6.87 -12.34 20.15
N GLY A 282 -6.22 -11.21 20.40
CA GLY A 282 -6.86 -9.89 20.31
C GLY A 282 -7.14 -9.51 18.85
N TRP A 283 -8.28 -8.87 18.61
CA TRP A 283 -8.58 -8.38 17.26
C TRP A 283 -7.54 -7.36 16.81
N ALA A 284 -6.87 -7.64 15.72
CA ALA A 284 -5.72 -6.86 15.21
C ALA A 284 -5.93 -6.28 13.80
N SER A 285 -7.15 -6.36 13.25
CA SER A 285 -7.62 -5.90 11.92
C SER A 285 -7.55 -6.92 10.82
#